data_41abb356b7e1f183b91a2671fe7b8bba
#
_entry.id   41abb356b7e1f183b91a2671fe7b8bba
#
_cell.length_a   1.000
_cell.length_b   1.000
_cell.length_c   1.000
_cell.angle_alpha   90.00
_cell.angle_beta   90.00
_cell.angle_gamma   90.00
#
_symmetry.space_group_name_H-M   'P 1'
#
loop_
_entity.id
_entity.type
_entity.pdbx_description
1 polymer ?
#
loop_
_entity_poly.entity_id
_entity_poly.type
_entity_poly.pdbx_seq_one_letter_code
_entity_poly.pdbx_strand_id
1 'polypeptide(L)'
;MNYYIDFDNTLYETAKLTTNMLKAICNTVVEEKGISYDEIDKYVKENFNSTNDNIFTFARETGTKFEINPDEVENNVKAVVDNGYDIVFEDAERFLAKLKENGHEIHILTYIPKTNQEYQMKKLLGSGLMKYFDGITITSKYKFLLDMDYTNGIFIDDDPRDLNGLFEKNPIKVIRIRKPNNKRSKIDIDNKEIEEYESFDDIKI
;
A
#
# COMPACT_ATOMS: atom_id res chain seq x y z
N MET A 1 9.67 -6.13 22.07
CA MET A 1 9.33 -4.74 21.72
C MET A 1 8.28 -4.78 20.63
N ASN A 2 7.31 -3.84 20.63
CA ASN A 2 6.22 -3.82 19.66
C ASN A 2 6.56 -2.84 18.52
N TYR A 3 6.39 -3.29 17.29
CA TYR A 3 6.49 -2.46 16.10
C TYR A 3 5.09 -2.27 15.51
N TYR A 4 4.68 -1.01 15.36
CA TYR A 4 3.43 -0.62 14.69
C TYR A 4 3.80 -0.07 13.32
N ILE A 5 3.47 -0.78 12.25
CA ILE A 5 3.96 -0.47 10.92
C ILE A 5 2.79 -0.23 9.97
N ASP A 6 2.83 0.88 9.24
CA ASP A 6 1.91 1.12 8.14
C ASP A 6 2.16 0.17 6.98
N PHE A 7 1.16 -0.04 6.14
CA PHE A 7 1.25 -0.97 5.02
C PHE A 7 1.45 -0.26 3.68
N ASP A 8 0.53 0.64 3.31
CA ASP A 8 0.52 1.27 1.98
C ASP A 8 1.63 2.32 1.82
N ASN A 9 2.48 2.18 0.82
CA ASN A 9 3.67 3.00 0.56
C ASN A 9 4.76 2.93 1.65
N THR A 10 4.55 2.15 2.67
CA THR A 10 5.55 1.82 3.71
C THR A 10 6.15 0.44 3.43
N LEU A 11 5.37 -0.64 3.52
CA LEU A 11 5.78 -2.02 3.20
C LEU A 11 5.45 -2.41 1.74
N TYR A 12 4.45 -1.76 1.15
CA TYR A 12 3.81 -2.14 -0.11
C TYR A 12 3.73 -0.96 -1.07
N GLU A 13 4.24 -1.12 -2.30
CA GLU A 13 4.34 -0.05 -3.30
C GLU A 13 3.00 0.15 -4.03
N THR A 14 2.10 0.95 -3.47
CA THR A 14 0.75 1.18 -4.03
C THR A 14 0.76 1.73 -5.46
N ALA A 15 1.78 2.52 -5.84
CA ALA A 15 1.91 3.01 -7.20
C ALA A 15 2.20 1.88 -8.20
N LYS A 16 3.04 0.91 -7.82
CA LYS A 16 3.33 -0.29 -8.63
C LYS A 16 2.08 -1.16 -8.75
N LEU A 17 1.32 -1.34 -7.66
CA LEU A 17 0.03 -2.04 -7.71
C LEU A 17 -0.89 -1.42 -8.77
N THR A 18 -1.14 -0.11 -8.68
CA THR A 18 -2.00 0.59 -9.64
C THR A 18 -1.51 0.41 -11.07
N THR A 19 -0.21 0.53 -11.29
CA THR A 19 0.40 0.32 -12.62
C THR A 19 0.15 -1.09 -13.14
N ASN A 20 0.33 -2.11 -12.30
CA ASN A 20 0.11 -3.50 -12.69
C ASN A 20 -1.38 -3.79 -12.97
N MET A 21 -2.28 -3.20 -12.19
CA MET A 21 -3.73 -3.32 -12.45
C MET A 21 -4.14 -2.68 -13.79
N LEU A 22 -3.59 -1.51 -14.13
CA LEU A 22 -3.83 -0.88 -15.43
C LEU A 22 -3.24 -1.70 -16.59
N LYS A 23 -2.06 -2.30 -16.40
CA LYS A 23 -1.49 -3.24 -17.37
C LYS A 23 -2.36 -4.47 -17.58
N ALA A 24 -2.98 -4.99 -16.52
CA ALA A 24 -3.89 -6.13 -16.64
C ALA A 24 -5.11 -5.78 -17.51
N ILE A 25 -5.67 -4.56 -17.36
CA ILE A 25 -6.73 -4.07 -18.23
C ILE A 25 -6.25 -4.03 -19.69
N CYS A 26 -5.07 -3.42 -19.94
CA CYS A 26 -4.52 -3.33 -21.30
C CYS A 26 -4.31 -4.72 -21.92
N ASN A 27 -3.67 -5.63 -21.19
CA ASN A 27 -3.39 -6.97 -21.67
C ASN A 27 -4.67 -7.74 -22.04
N THR A 28 -5.70 -7.66 -21.20
CA THR A 28 -6.99 -8.32 -21.49
C THR A 28 -7.58 -7.80 -22.80
N VAL A 29 -7.56 -6.49 -23.03
CA VAL A 29 -8.10 -5.93 -24.29
C VAL A 29 -7.25 -6.35 -25.50
N VAL A 30 -5.93 -6.36 -25.36
CA VAL A 30 -5.00 -6.82 -26.43
C VAL A 30 -5.28 -8.28 -26.77
N GLU A 31 -5.40 -9.15 -25.78
CA GLU A 31 -5.64 -10.58 -25.97
C GLU A 31 -6.99 -10.87 -26.62
N GLU A 32 -8.05 -10.20 -26.20
CA GLU A 32 -9.41 -10.44 -26.66
C GLU A 32 -9.74 -9.77 -28.02
N LYS A 33 -9.13 -8.62 -28.32
CA LYS A 33 -9.49 -7.83 -29.50
C LYS A 33 -8.36 -7.68 -30.54
N GLY A 34 -7.15 -8.09 -30.22
CA GLY A 34 -6.00 -7.94 -31.11
C GLY A 34 -5.61 -6.47 -31.39
N ILE A 35 -6.09 -5.53 -30.54
CA ILE A 35 -5.72 -4.11 -30.61
C ILE A 35 -4.30 -3.96 -30.08
N SER A 36 -3.51 -3.00 -30.62
CA SER A 36 -2.15 -2.79 -30.15
C SER A 36 -2.10 -2.31 -28.70
N TYR A 37 -1.08 -2.74 -27.95
CA TYR A 37 -0.90 -2.33 -26.57
C TYR A 37 -0.82 -0.79 -26.44
N ASP A 38 -0.09 -0.14 -27.35
CA ASP A 38 0.08 1.32 -27.31
C ASP A 38 -1.23 2.09 -27.47
N GLU A 39 -2.16 1.56 -28.28
CA GLU A 39 -3.48 2.15 -28.46
C GLU A 39 -4.33 2.06 -27.19
N ILE A 40 -4.30 0.91 -26.53
CA ILE A 40 -5.04 0.70 -25.27
C ILE A 40 -4.39 1.45 -24.13
N ASP A 41 -3.06 1.44 -24.00
CA ASP A 41 -2.34 2.20 -22.99
C ASP A 41 -2.63 3.71 -23.10
N LYS A 42 -2.69 4.24 -24.33
CA LYS A 42 -3.13 5.61 -24.57
C LYS A 42 -4.55 5.86 -24.08
N TYR A 43 -5.50 4.98 -24.44
CA TYR A 43 -6.89 5.08 -23.97
C TYR A 43 -6.96 5.09 -22.43
N VAL A 44 -6.26 4.16 -21.77
CA VAL A 44 -6.23 4.07 -20.31
C VAL A 44 -5.67 5.36 -19.68
N LYS A 45 -4.56 5.89 -20.20
CA LYS A 45 -3.95 7.14 -19.70
C LYS A 45 -4.84 8.37 -19.89
N GLU A 46 -5.63 8.41 -20.95
CA GLU A 46 -6.54 9.52 -21.24
C GLU A 46 -7.84 9.45 -20.41
N ASN A 47 -8.27 8.27 -20.00
CA ASN A 47 -9.59 8.06 -19.40
C ASN A 47 -9.57 7.61 -17.92
N PHE A 48 -8.43 7.23 -17.37
CA PHE A 48 -8.31 6.86 -15.95
C PHE A 48 -7.62 7.93 -15.12
N ASN A 49 -8.29 8.39 -14.06
CA ASN A 49 -7.72 9.30 -13.07
C ASN A 49 -7.61 8.62 -11.70
N SER A 50 -6.40 8.23 -11.33
CA SER A 50 -6.12 7.52 -10.07
C SER A 50 -6.56 8.25 -8.77
N THR A 51 -6.91 9.52 -8.86
CA THR A 51 -7.36 10.30 -7.70
C THR A 51 -8.88 10.20 -7.49
N ASN A 52 -9.64 10.06 -8.58
CA ASN A 52 -11.09 10.15 -8.57
C ASN A 52 -11.78 8.84 -8.96
N ASP A 53 -11.11 7.97 -9.73
CA ASP A 53 -11.73 6.80 -10.32
C ASP A 53 -11.45 5.54 -9.48
N ASN A 54 -12.48 4.68 -9.40
CA ASN A 54 -12.33 3.33 -8.89
C ASN A 54 -11.85 2.41 -10.03
N ILE A 55 -10.68 1.79 -9.87
CA ILE A 55 -10.05 0.99 -10.91
C ILE A 55 -10.87 -0.23 -11.33
N PHE A 56 -11.65 -0.82 -10.42
CA PHE A 56 -12.53 -1.96 -10.74
C PHE A 56 -13.73 -1.50 -11.59
N THR A 57 -14.30 -0.34 -11.27
CA THR A 57 -15.35 0.28 -12.10
C THR A 57 -14.80 0.60 -13.48
N PHE A 58 -13.61 1.21 -13.55
CA PHE A 58 -12.96 1.53 -14.82
C PHE A 58 -12.65 0.27 -15.65
N ALA A 59 -12.24 -0.82 -15.01
CA ALA A 59 -12.02 -2.11 -15.68
C ALA A 59 -13.32 -2.62 -16.35
N ARG A 60 -14.45 -2.58 -15.63
CA ARG A 60 -15.76 -2.96 -16.16
C ARG A 60 -16.21 -2.07 -17.32
N GLU A 61 -16.05 -0.73 -17.18
CA GLU A 61 -16.36 0.24 -18.22
C GLU A 61 -15.50 0.01 -19.47
N THR A 62 -14.23 -0.31 -19.29
CA THR A 62 -13.33 -0.67 -20.39
C THR A 62 -13.78 -1.96 -21.07
N GLY A 63 -14.17 -2.98 -20.30
CA GLY A 63 -14.76 -4.20 -20.87
C GLY A 63 -15.99 -3.89 -21.73
N THR A 64 -16.92 -3.11 -21.22
CA THR A 64 -18.11 -2.68 -21.98
C THR A 64 -17.74 -1.90 -23.25
N LYS A 65 -16.80 -0.96 -23.15
CA LYS A 65 -16.32 -0.12 -24.26
C LYS A 65 -15.76 -0.93 -25.42
N PHE A 66 -14.99 -1.98 -25.10
CA PHE A 66 -14.34 -2.84 -26.08
C PHE A 66 -15.13 -4.14 -26.36
N GLU A 67 -16.39 -4.24 -25.93
CA GLU A 67 -17.25 -5.40 -26.13
C GLU A 67 -16.61 -6.72 -25.63
N ILE A 68 -15.94 -6.65 -24.48
CA ILE A 68 -15.39 -7.76 -23.71
C ILE A 68 -16.29 -7.98 -22.50
N ASN A 69 -16.36 -9.19 -21.98
CA ASN A 69 -17.08 -9.43 -20.72
C ASN A 69 -16.50 -8.54 -19.59
N PRO A 70 -17.29 -7.59 -19.02
CA PRO A 70 -16.80 -6.70 -17.97
C PRO A 70 -16.30 -7.43 -16.74
N ASP A 71 -16.87 -8.59 -16.39
CA ASP A 71 -16.46 -9.38 -15.25
C ASP A 71 -15.06 -10.00 -15.47
N GLU A 72 -14.73 -10.34 -16.71
CA GLU A 72 -13.41 -10.87 -17.06
C GLU A 72 -12.31 -9.83 -16.84
N VAL A 73 -12.50 -8.60 -17.37
CA VAL A 73 -11.54 -7.52 -17.18
C VAL A 73 -11.37 -7.19 -15.71
N GLU A 74 -12.47 -7.11 -14.95
CA GLU A 74 -12.42 -6.86 -13.51
C GLU A 74 -11.72 -8.00 -12.75
N ASN A 75 -11.95 -9.26 -13.10
CA ASN A 75 -11.33 -10.42 -12.46
C ASN A 75 -9.82 -10.46 -12.70
N ASN A 76 -9.35 -10.10 -13.90
CA ASN A 76 -7.92 -9.99 -14.19
C ASN A 76 -7.26 -8.88 -13.35
N VAL A 77 -7.95 -7.78 -13.10
CA VAL A 77 -7.49 -6.74 -12.18
C VAL A 77 -7.46 -7.23 -10.73
N LYS A 78 -8.48 -7.98 -10.28
CA LYS A 78 -8.51 -8.59 -8.93
C LYS A 78 -7.37 -9.58 -8.73
N ALA A 79 -7.04 -10.38 -9.76
CA ALA A 79 -5.93 -11.33 -9.70
C ALA A 79 -4.58 -10.66 -9.43
N VAL A 80 -4.37 -9.41 -9.87
CA VAL A 80 -3.16 -8.64 -9.55
C VAL A 80 -3.08 -8.34 -8.05
N VAL A 81 -4.22 -8.07 -7.40
CA VAL A 81 -4.27 -7.82 -5.96
C VAL A 81 -4.02 -9.10 -5.17
N ASP A 82 -4.64 -10.19 -5.60
CA ASP A 82 -4.54 -11.51 -4.95
C ASP A 82 -3.12 -12.11 -5.05
N ASN A 83 -2.32 -11.67 -6.02
CA ASN A 83 -0.94 -12.10 -6.25
C ASN A 83 0.08 -10.95 -6.09
N GLY A 84 -0.16 -10.07 -5.16
CA GLY A 84 0.61 -8.83 -4.97
C GLY A 84 1.95 -8.97 -4.23
N TYR A 85 2.56 -10.17 -4.13
CA TYR A 85 3.82 -10.39 -3.43
C TYR A 85 5.01 -9.64 -4.05
N ASP A 86 5.02 -9.45 -5.36
CA ASP A 86 6.06 -8.72 -6.11
C ASP A 86 5.95 -7.18 -5.95
N ILE A 87 4.89 -6.71 -5.26
CA ILE A 87 4.62 -5.30 -5.00
C ILE A 87 5.19 -4.86 -3.64
N VAL A 88 5.57 -5.83 -2.80
CA VAL A 88 6.26 -5.57 -1.53
C VAL A 88 7.66 -4.99 -1.80
N PHE A 89 8.07 -4.00 -1.01
CA PHE A 89 9.45 -3.54 -1.05
C PHE A 89 10.39 -4.63 -0.52
N GLU A 90 11.44 -4.96 -1.27
CA GLU A 90 12.38 -6.04 -0.90
C GLU A 90 13.05 -5.81 0.46
N ASP A 91 13.40 -4.55 0.77
CA ASP A 91 13.98 -4.16 2.05
C ASP A 91 12.97 -4.27 3.20
N ALA A 92 11.67 -4.09 2.91
CA ALA A 92 10.61 -4.25 3.91
C ALA A 92 10.48 -5.70 4.37
N GLU A 93 10.48 -6.67 3.45
CA GLU A 93 10.40 -8.09 3.83
C GLU A 93 11.63 -8.53 4.64
N ARG A 94 12.84 -8.11 4.23
CA ARG A 94 14.07 -8.39 5.01
C ARG A 94 14.01 -7.80 6.42
N PHE A 95 13.51 -6.58 6.55
CA PHE A 95 13.34 -5.91 7.85
C PHE A 95 12.35 -6.67 8.76
N LEU A 96 11.19 -7.07 8.23
CA LEU A 96 10.20 -7.84 8.99
C LEU A 96 10.75 -9.18 9.45
N ALA A 97 11.49 -9.90 8.58
CA ALA A 97 12.15 -11.15 8.93
C ALA A 97 13.12 -10.94 10.10
N LYS A 98 13.96 -9.92 10.03
CA LYS A 98 14.93 -9.60 11.08
C LYS A 98 14.26 -9.20 12.41
N LEU A 99 13.15 -8.47 12.37
CA LEU A 99 12.35 -8.18 13.58
C LEU A 99 11.86 -9.47 14.25
N LYS A 100 11.32 -10.41 13.46
CA LYS A 100 10.84 -11.70 13.99
C LYS A 100 11.99 -12.55 14.55
N GLU A 101 13.13 -12.60 13.89
CA GLU A 101 14.34 -13.31 14.37
C GLU A 101 14.82 -12.77 15.73
N ASN A 102 14.65 -11.45 15.97
CA ASN A 102 14.98 -10.80 17.24
C ASN A 102 13.85 -10.87 18.30
N GLY A 103 12.77 -11.60 18.03
CA GLY A 103 11.67 -11.81 18.96
C GLY A 103 10.77 -10.59 19.17
N HIS A 104 10.68 -9.70 18.19
CA HIS A 104 9.78 -8.54 18.22
C HIS A 104 8.37 -8.91 17.74
N GLU A 105 7.37 -8.19 18.28
CA GLU A 105 5.99 -8.25 17.81
C GLU A 105 5.74 -7.19 16.73
N ILE A 106 5.02 -7.57 15.67
CA ILE A 106 4.74 -6.72 14.53
C ILE A 106 3.23 -6.57 14.36
N HIS A 107 2.74 -5.36 14.52
CA HIS A 107 1.34 -4.98 14.35
C HIS A 107 1.19 -4.07 13.14
N ILE A 108 0.41 -4.50 12.16
CA ILE A 108 0.07 -3.65 11.02
C ILE A 108 -1.06 -2.70 11.42
N LEU A 109 -0.83 -1.43 11.15
CA LEU A 109 -1.77 -0.36 11.44
C LEU A 109 -1.98 0.47 10.16
N THR A 110 -2.97 0.12 9.37
CA THR A 110 -3.19 0.70 8.04
C THR A 110 -4.50 1.48 7.96
N TYR A 111 -4.44 2.64 7.28
CA TYR A 111 -5.61 3.50 7.05
C TYR A 111 -6.24 3.22 5.69
N ILE A 112 -7.57 3.05 5.68
CA ILE A 112 -8.35 3.04 4.45
C ILE A 112 -9.78 3.51 4.72
N PRO A 113 -10.48 4.17 3.76
CA PRO A 113 -11.90 4.46 3.90
C PRO A 113 -12.73 3.21 4.20
N LYS A 114 -13.76 3.34 5.04
CA LYS A 114 -14.58 2.19 5.52
C LYS A 114 -15.09 1.28 4.40
N THR A 115 -15.43 1.85 3.26
CA THR A 115 -15.96 1.11 2.09
C THR A 115 -14.96 0.15 1.45
N ASN A 116 -13.67 0.25 1.78
CA ASN A 116 -12.59 -0.47 1.11
C ASN A 116 -11.82 -1.43 2.03
N GLN A 117 -12.35 -1.74 3.23
CA GLN A 117 -11.66 -2.62 4.19
C GLN A 117 -11.42 -4.04 3.66
N GLU A 118 -12.38 -4.60 2.92
CA GLU A 118 -12.21 -5.91 2.28
C GLU A 118 -11.08 -5.89 1.25
N TYR A 119 -11.00 -4.84 0.44
CA TYR A 119 -9.92 -4.65 -0.52
C TYR A 119 -8.55 -4.54 0.17
N GLN A 120 -8.47 -3.83 1.30
CA GLN A 120 -7.24 -3.75 2.09
C GLN A 120 -6.80 -5.10 2.62
N MET A 121 -7.76 -5.90 3.11
CA MET A 121 -7.45 -7.25 3.56
C MET A 121 -6.94 -8.14 2.42
N LYS A 122 -7.50 -8.03 1.22
CA LYS A 122 -7.01 -8.76 0.03
C LYS A 122 -5.57 -8.37 -0.31
N LYS A 123 -5.22 -7.08 -0.27
CA LYS A 123 -3.82 -6.65 -0.47
C LYS A 123 -2.87 -7.26 0.57
N LEU A 124 -3.27 -7.24 1.84
CA LEU A 124 -2.48 -7.84 2.92
C LEU A 124 -2.26 -9.34 2.70
N LEU A 125 -3.31 -10.08 2.34
CA LEU A 125 -3.21 -11.51 2.03
C LEU A 125 -2.34 -11.76 0.80
N GLY A 126 -2.58 -11.04 -0.29
CA GLY A 126 -1.85 -11.18 -1.56
C GLY A 126 -0.37 -10.78 -1.47
N SER A 127 0.00 -9.94 -0.48
CA SER A 127 1.40 -9.53 -0.27
C SER A 127 2.32 -10.66 0.22
N GLY A 128 1.77 -11.74 0.77
CA GLY A 128 2.56 -12.82 1.38
C GLY A 128 3.23 -12.46 2.71
N LEU A 129 3.00 -11.24 3.25
CA LEU A 129 3.62 -10.77 4.49
C LEU A 129 2.90 -11.21 5.77
N MET A 130 1.71 -11.83 5.65
CA MET A 130 0.89 -12.26 6.80
C MET A 130 1.66 -13.11 7.82
N LYS A 131 2.64 -13.88 7.36
CA LYS A 131 3.50 -14.75 8.19
C LYS A 131 4.33 -13.99 9.23
N TYR A 132 4.51 -12.68 9.05
CA TYR A 132 5.28 -11.83 9.97
C TYR A 132 4.41 -11.10 10.99
N PHE A 133 3.10 -11.01 10.78
CA PHE A 133 2.23 -10.14 11.57
C PHE A 133 1.63 -10.85 12.79
N ASP A 134 1.76 -10.24 13.96
CA ASP A 134 1.13 -10.68 15.20
C ASP A 134 -0.26 -10.04 15.37
N GLY A 135 -0.50 -8.89 14.72
CA GLY A 135 -1.79 -8.22 14.73
C GLY A 135 -2.00 -7.31 13.51
N ILE A 136 -3.25 -7.09 13.15
CA ILE A 136 -3.65 -6.21 12.05
C ILE A 136 -4.82 -5.34 12.49
N THR A 137 -4.66 -4.03 12.32
CA THR A 137 -5.73 -3.05 12.52
C THR A 137 -5.93 -2.26 11.23
N ILE A 138 -7.09 -2.44 10.60
CA ILE A 138 -7.53 -1.64 9.45
C ILE A 138 -8.46 -0.55 9.97
N THR A 139 -8.06 0.70 9.82
CA THR A 139 -8.78 1.85 10.37
C THR A 139 -9.24 2.83 9.29
N SER A 140 -10.34 3.53 9.55
CA SER A 140 -10.80 4.67 8.76
C SER A 140 -10.58 6.02 9.47
N LYS A 141 -9.80 6.02 10.55
CA LYS A 141 -9.37 7.22 11.28
C LYS A 141 -7.85 7.35 11.14
N TYR A 142 -7.34 8.57 11.24
CA TYR A 142 -5.91 8.79 11.41
C TYR A 142 -5.39 7.98 12.60
N LYS A 143 -4.21 7.40 12.48
CA LYS A 143 -3.66 6.45 13.45
C LYS A 143 -3.42 7.10 14.83
N PHE A 144 -3.06 8.39 14.85
CA PHE A 144 -2.92 9.16 16.08
C PHE A 144 -4.24 9.45 16.80
N LEU A 145 -5.40 9.17 16.18
CA LEU A 145 -6.73 9.30 16.80
C LEU A 145 -7.24 7.97 17.37
N LEU A 146 -6.49 6.89 17.24
CA LEU A 146 -6.85 5.61 17.81
C LEU A 146 -6.55 5.60 19.31
N ASP A 147 -7.45 4.98 20.06
CA ASP A 147 -7.27 4.71 21.50
C ASP A 147 -6.50 3.38 21.65
N MET A 148 -5.20 3.45 21.43
CA MET A 148 -4.29 2.30 21.51
C MET A 148 -3.13 2.65 22.45
N ASP A 149 -2.70 1.66 23.22
CA ASP A 149 -1.48 1.77 24.02
C ASP A 149 -0.26 1.46 23.17
N TYR A 150 0.50 2.50 22.84
CA TYR A 150 1.75 2.40 22.10
C TYR A 150 2.99 2.34 22.99
N THR A 151 2.83 2.23 24.31
CA THR A 151 3.95 2.27 25.28
C THR A 151 5.03 1.26 24.93
N ASN A 152 6.29 1.70 24.93
CA ASN A 152 7.46 0.89 24.53
C ASN A 152 7.41 0.38 23.07
N GLY A 153 6.61 1.03 22.19
CA GLY A 153 6.55 0.71 20.78
C GLY A 153 7.45 1.58 19.92
N ILE A 154 7.61 1.12 18.67
CA ILE A 154 8.17 1.89 17.56
C ILE A 154 7.11 1.98 16.50
N PHE A 155 6.82 3.20 16.04
CA PHE A 155 5.85 3.43 14.97
C PHE A 155 6.57 3.78 13.67
N ILE A 156 6.22 3.10 12.56
CA ILE A 156 6.84 3.30 11.25
C ILE A 156 5.76 3.57 10.21
N ASP A 157 5.88 4.70 9.50
CA ASP A 157 4.86 5.14 8.52
C ASP A 157 5.50 6.00 7.43
N ASP A 158 4.78 6.22 6.31
CA ASP A 158 5.15 7.17 5.28
C ASP A 158 4.43 8.54 5.45
N ASP A 159 3.30 8.58 6.18
CA ASP A 159 2.43 9.75 6.27
C ASP A 159 2.87 10.74 7.36
N PRO A 160 3.38 11.93 6.99
CA PRO A 160 3.79 12.94 7.97
C PRO A 160 2.71 13.34 8.97
N ARG A 161 1.44 13.26 8.60
CA ARG A 161 0.32 13.65 9.48
C ARG A 161 0.13 12.67 10.63
N ASP A 162 0.20 11.37 10.34
CA ASP A 162 0.12 10.33 11.38
C ASP A 162 1.35 10.35 12.27
N LEU A 163 2.55 10.55 11.68
CA LEU A 163 3.81 10.63 12.41
C LEU A 163 3.87 11.82 13.38
N ASN A 164 3.54 13.03 12.91
CA ASN A 164 3.51 14.23 13.76
C ASN A 164 2.47 14.08 14.88
N GLY A 165 1.25 13.62 14.55
CA GLY A 165 0.20 13.46 15.53
C GLY A 165 0.49 12.40 16.59
N LEU A 166 1.18 11.31 16.23
CA LEU A 166 1.62 10.30 17.19
C LEU A 166 2.76 10.78 18.07
N PHE A 167 3.75 11.47 17.49
CA PHE A 167 4.88 12.03 18.22
C PHE A 167 4.43 13.04 19.30
N GLU A 168 3.44 13.88 18.98
CA GLU A 168 2.90 14.85 19.93
C GLU A 168 2.11 14.22 21.08
N LYS A 169 1.45 13.10 20.83
CA LYS A 169 0.54 12.48 21.81
C LYS A 169 1.19 11.42 22.69
N ASN A 170 2.21 10.75 22.19
CA ASN A 170 2.75 9.56 22.83
C ASN A 170 4.28 9.64 22.91
N PRO A 171 4.90 9.27 24.05
CA PRO A 171 6.35 9.20 24.18
C PRO A 171 6.87 7.89 23.52
N ILE A 172 6.68 7.74 22.22
CA ILE A 172 7.15 6.59 21.46
C ILE A 172 8.18 7.01 20.42
N LYS A 173 9.03 6.07 20.02
CA LYS A 173 9.91 6.29 18.87
C LYS A 173 9.08 6.25 17.60
N VAL A 174 9.20 7.29 16.77
CA VAL A 174 8.51 7.43 15.48
C VAL A 174 9.55 7.49 14.38
N ILE A 175 9.38 6.69 13.34
CA ILE A 175 10.28 6.60 12.19
C ILE A 175 9.46 6.79 10.91
N ARG A 176 9.99 7.60 10.02
CA ARG A 176 9.43 7.74 8.67
C ARG A 176 10.19 6.90 7.65
N ILE A 177 9.44 6.17 6.82
CA ILE A 177 9.96 5.61 5.57
C ILE A 177 9.56 6.52 4.41
N ARG A 178 10.56 7.11 3.75
CA ARG A 178 10.38 8.10 2.68
C ARG A 178 10.76 7.51 1.33
N LYS A 179 9.95 6.61 0.79
CA LYS A 179 10.21 5.99 -0.53
C LYS A 179 10.13 7.03 -1.65
N PRO A 180 11.10 7.07 -2.60
CA PRO A 180 11.22 8.16 -3.58
C PRO A 180 10.00 8.33 -4.50
N ASN A 181 9.31 7.24 -4.85
CA ASN A 181 8.18 7.26 -5.77
C ASN A 181 6.82 7.53 -5.09
N ASN A 182 6.82 7.75 -3.78
CA ASN A 182 5.61 8.04 -3.02
C ASN A 182 5.26 9.53 -3.11
N LYS A 183 3.98 9.84 -3.36
CA LYS A 183 3.49 11.24 -3.39
C LYS A 183 3.77 11.98 -2.08
N ARG A 184 3.71 11.28 -0.95
CA ARG A 184 3.96 11.84 0.38
C ARG A 184 5.44 12.10 0.65
N SER A 185 6.36 11.49 -0.11
CA SER A 185 7.80 11.73 0.03
C SER A 185 8.19 13.19 -0.25
N LYS A 186 7.32 13.96 -0.93
CA LYS A 186 7.52 15.39 -1.22
C LYS A 186 7.05 16.32 -0.08
N ILE A 187 6.39 15.78 0.93
CA ILE A 187 5.90 16.53 2.09
C ILE A 187 6.95 16.41 3.18
N ASP A 188 7.45 17.52 3.68
CA ASP A 188 8.41 17.50 4.78
C ASP A 188 7.71 17.23 6.12
N ILE A 189 8.46 16.70 7.08
CA ILE A 189 8.02 16.55 8.47
C ILE A 189 8.36 17.85 9.23
N ASP A 190 7.39 18.34 10.00
CA ASP A 190 7.58 19.53 10.81
C ASP A 190 8.53 19.28 11.99
N ASN A 191 8.48 18.09 12.58
CA ASN A 191 9.30 17.72 13.73
C ASN A 191 10.58 17.02 13.30
N LYS A 192 11.72 17.71 13.51
CA LYS A 192 13.07 17.20 13.16
C LYS A 192 13.59 16.09 14.08
N GLU A 193 12.90 15.76 15.16
CA GLU A 193 13.25 14.64 16.02
C GLU A 193 12.75 13.28 15.47
N ILE A 194 11.86 13.30 14.47
CA ILE A 194 11.42 12.11 13.77
C ILE A 194 12.52 11.67 12.81
N GLU A 195 13.02 10.45 13.01
CA GLU A 195 14.03 9.86 12.12
C GLU A 195 13.42 9.54 10.76
N GLU A 196 14.10 9.93 9.67
CA GLU A 196 13.67 9.63 8.30
C GLU A 196 14.68 8.70 7.60
N TYR A 197 14.18 7.66 6.91
CA TYR A 197 14.99 6.74 6.12
C TYR A 197 14.32 6.49 4.75
N GLU A 198 15.11 6.29 3.71
CA GLU A 198 14.63 5.87 2.39
C GLU A 198 14.54 4.34 2.27
N SER A 199 15.31 3.62 3.07
CA SER A 199 15.33 2.17 3.13
C SER A 199 15.19 1.64 4.55
N PHE A 200 14.49 0.52 4.69
CA PHE A 200 14.44 -0.25 5.93
C PHE A 200 15.80 -0.84 6.32
N ASP A 201 16.70 -1.06 5.35
CA ASP A 201 18.05 -1.57 5.61
C ASP A 201 18.90 -0.58 6.43
N ASP A 202 18.55 0.70 6.45
CA ASP A 202 19.24 1.75 7.21
C ASP A 202 18.78 1.84 8.68
N ILE A 203 17.65 1.21 9.04
CA ILE A 203 17.12 1.22 10.40
C ILE A 203 17.91 0.26 11.27
N LYS A 204 18.46 0.77 12.37
CA LYS A 204 19.14 -0.04 13.39
C LYS A 204 18.10 -0.67 14.32
N ILE A 205 18.07 -1.99 14.37
CA ILE A 205 17.25 -2.80 15.27
C ILE A 205 18.05 -3.17 16.50
#